data_c313038750413d47015ad8ae9a05a68c
#
_entry.id   c313038750413d47015ad8ae9a05a68c
#
_cell.length_a   1.000
_cell.length_b   1.000
_cell.length_c   1.000
_cell.angle_alpha   90.00
_cell.angle_beta   90.00
_cell.angle_gamma   90.00
#
_symmetry.space_group_name_H-M   'P 1'
#
loop_
_entity.id
_entity.type
_entity.pdbx_description
1 polymer ?
#
loop_
_entity_poly.entity_id
_entity_poly.type
_entity_poly.pdbx_seq_one_letter_code
_entity_poly.pdbx_strand_id
1 'polypeptide(L)'
;MSELSMFKQPIQAIALLAVLAAGGCAMDDFKRSIGLQTEPPENPNAPKITRVNPVTDTGRKAVVVSIHMKKEFPDACMLGMTFTNNLDIKVTNLSIRLTAYIKGNVKYDSITRNFTEVKPTESQYREVTFMQIRCNEIDYIGVTDPGRCAIGEDMNRFTTQPGDCAKFVDVAQSPLIEMRKIKQAPPPPEPEVVLP
;
A
#
# COMPACT_ATOMS: atom_id res chain seq x y z
N MET A 1 -64.72 14.11 -20.00
CA MET A 1 -65.68 14.24 -18.89
C MET A 1 -64.91 13.90 -17.60
N SER A 2 -64.70 14.95 -16.81
CA SER A 2 -64.76 15.01 -15.35
C SER A 2 -63.67 14.27 -14.61
N GLU A 3 -62.94 14.77 -13.59
CA GLU A 3 -62.96 16.06 -12.89
C GLU A 3 -61.64 16.31 -12.18
N LEU A 4 -61.27 17.55 -12.08
CA LEU A 4 -60.25 18.07 -11.18
C LEU A 4 -60.71 17.85 -9.73
N SER A 5 -59.80 17.39 -8.87
CA SER A 5 -59.93 17.58 -7.44
C SER A 5 -58.62 18.24 -6.91
N MET A 6 -58.75 19.56 -6.64
CA MET A 6 -57.82 20.34 -5.88
C MET A 6 -57.75 19.85 -4.42
N PHE A 7 -56.57 19.54 -3.95
CA PHE A 7 -56.28 19.55 -2.49
C PHE A 7 -55.36 20.71 -2.15
N LYS A 8 -56.03 21.75 -1.71
CA LYS A 8 -55.48 22.89 -0.95
C LYS A 8 -55.13 22.39 0.44
N GLN A 9 -53.87 22.35 0.81
CA GLN A 9 -53.49 22.23 2.23
C GLN A 9 -52.70 23.43 2.69
N PRO A 10 -52.91 23.88 3.92
CA PRO A 10 -52.44 25.20 4.41
C PRO A 10 -50.98 25.12 4.85
N ILE A 11 -50.24 26.09 4.39
CA ILE A 11 -48.93 26.47 4.91
C ILE A 11 -49.15 27.18 6.25
N GLN A 12 -48.92 26.50 7.34
CA GLN A 12 -48.67 27.14 8.66
C GLN A 12 -48.31 26.02 9.66
N ALA A 13 -47.04 25.92 10.04
CA ALA A 13 -46.49 25.43 11.29
C ALA A 13 -45.14 24.72 11.11
N ILE A 14 -44.16 25.35 10.49
CA ILE A 14 -42.75 24.96 10.66
C ILE A 14 -41.91 26.24 10.72
N ALA A 15 -42.01 26.95 11.80
CA ALA A 15 -41.15 28.10 12.05
C ALA A 15 -40.83 28.25 13.55
N LEU A 16 -40.44 27.18 14.22
CA LEU A 16 -39.98 27.28 15.62
C LEU A 16 -39.01 26.17 16.09
N LEU A 17 -38.20 25.60 15.22
CA LEU A 17 -37.17 24.62 15.64
C LEU A 17 -35.79 24.86 15.03
N ALA A 18 -35.52 26.04 14.52
CA ALA A 18 -34.25 26.39 13.87
C ALA A 18 -33.32 27.30 14.71
N VAL A 19 -33.53 27.46 15.98
CA VAL A 19 -32.71 28.38 16.82
C VAL A 19 -31.83 27.67 17.86
N LEU A 20 -31.89 26.37 17.99
CA LEU A 20 -31.06 25.64 18.98
C LEU A 20 -29.84 24.88 18.38
N ALA A 21 -29.61 24.96 17.07
CA ALA A 21 -28.44 24.33 16.44
C ALA A 21 -27.26 25.30 16.17
N ALA A 22 -27.41 26.58 16.46
CA ALA A 22 -26.35 27.58 16.22
C ALA A 22 -25.42 27.82 17.43
N GLY A 23 -25.58 27.08 18.51
CA GLY A 23 -24.80 27.27 19.75
C GLY A 23 -23.48 26.52 19.81
N GLY A 24 -23.20 25.60 18.84
CA GLY A 24 -22.00 24.75 18.87
C GLY A 24 -20.74 25.36 18.24
N CYS A 25 -20.89 26.24 17.27
CA CYS A 25 -19.74 26.81 16.55
C CYS A 25 -19.09 28.04 17.23
N ALA A 26 -19.79 28.70 18.14
CA ALA A 26 -19.28 29.93 18.75
C ALA A 26 -18.25 29.69 19.87
N MET A 27 -18.17 28.48 20.44
CA MET A 27 -17.16 28.17 21.47
C MET A 27 -15.80 27.88 20.93
N ASP A 28 -15.69 27.31 19.72
CA ASP A 28 -14.41 27.01 19.11
C ASP A 28 -13.72 28.28 18.58
N ASP A 29 -14.47 29.21 18.01
CA ASP A 29 -13.93 30.51 17.58
C ASP A 29 -13.52 31.40 18.76
N PHE A 30 -14.19 31.31 19.90
CA PHE A 30 -13.80 32.01 21.10
C PHE A 30 -12.51 31.49 21.72
N LYS A 31 -12.32 30.16 21.74
CA LYS A 31 -11.05 29.53 22.19
C LYS A 31 -9.87 29.91 21.27
N ARG A 32 -10.12 30.03 19.97
CA ARG A 32 -9.12 30.46 18.99
C ARG A 32 -8.71 31.91 19.18
N SER A 33 -9.64 32.76 19.54
CA SER A 33 -9.44 34.22 19.75
C SER A 33 -8.61 34.55 20.99
N ILE A 34 -8.61 33.69 22.03
CA ILE A 34 -7.85 33.91 23.26
C ILE A 34 -6.52 33.17 23.35
N GLY A 35 -6.04 32.56 22.24
CA GLY A 35 -4.72 31.91 22.19
C GLY A 35 -4.58 30.68 23.10
N LEU A 36 -5.69 30.15 23.65
CA LEU A 36 -5.72 28.96 24.53
C LEU A 36 -5.85 27.65 23.77
N GLN A 37 -5.43 27.60 22.52
CA GLN A 37 -5.13 26.30 21.88
C GLN A 37 -3.78 25.83 22.39
N THR A 38 -3.76 25.24 23.57
CA THR A 38 -2.72 24.27 23.89
C THR A 38 -2.93 23.10 22.93
N GLU A 39 -2.08 22.98 21.92
CA GLU A 39 -1.99 21.74 21.18
C GLU A 39 -1.92 20.60 22.19
N PRO A 40 -2.73 19.54 22.00
CA PRO A 40 -2.64 18.40 22.91
C PRO A 40 -1.18 17.95 22.94
N PRO A 41 -0.64 17.62 24.12
CA PRO A 41 0.76 17.24 24.25
C PRO A 41 1.08 16.15 23.22
N GLU A 42 2.07 16.42 22.37
CA GLU A 42 2.47 15.51 21.32
C GLU A 42 2.88 14.19 21.98
N ASN A 43 2.16 13.13 21.68
CA ASN A 43 2.47 11.83 22.24
C ASN A 43 3.86 11.39 21.72
N PRO A 44 4.91 11.31 22.56
CA PRO A 44 6.26 10.99 22.12
C PRO A 44 6.37 9.58 21.51
N ASN A 45 5.38 8.73 21.72
CA ASN A 45 5.29 7.39 21.15
C ASN A 45 4.38 7.32 19.91
N ALA A 46 3.84 8.45 19.45
CA ALA A 46 3.06 8.46 18.23
C ALA A 46 3.97 8.10 17.04
N PRO A 47 3.53 7.19 16.16
CA PRO A 47 4.35 6.81 15.02
C PRO A 47 4.51 7.97 14.04
N LYS A 48 5.74 8.24 13.62
CA LYS A 48 6.03 9.23 12.58
C LYS A 48 5.65 8.66 11.22
N ILE A 49 4.73 9.31 10.52
CA ILE A 49 4.26 8.89 9.20
C ILE A 49 4.77 9.85 8.14
N THR A 50 5.50 9.34 7.17
CA THR A 50 5.95 10.07 5.97
C THR A 50 5.30 9.46 4.74
N ARG A 51 4.71 10.30 3.87
CA ARG A 51 4.07 9.89 2.63
C ARG A 51 4.61 10.66 1.45
N VAL A 52 4.66 10.00 0.29
CA VAL A 52 4.97 10.57 -1.01
C VAL A 52 3.96 10.05 -2.02
N ASN A 53 3.86 10.68 -3.18
CA ASN A 53 3.03 10.13 -4.24
C ASN A 53 3.64 8.82 -4.75
N PRO A 54 2.82 7.75 -4.93
CA PRO A 54 3.33 6.50 -5.46
C PRO A 54 3.81 6.70 -6.90
N VAL A 55 4.98 6.16 -7.22
CA VAL A 55 5.44 6.04 -8.59
C VAL A 55 4.77 4.83 -9.21
N THR A 56 3.89 5.04 -10.17
CA THR A 56 3.08 3.98 -10.80
C THR A 56 3.59 3.57 -12.16
N ASP A 57 4.51 4.34 -12.74
CA ASP A 57 5.09 4.09 -14.05
C ASP A 57 6.62 4.27 -14.01
N THR A 58 7.35 3.33 -14.58
CA THR A 58 8.82 3.36 -14.75
C THR A 58 9.22 3.48 -16.21
N GLY A 59 8.28 3.74 -17.13
CA GLY A 59 8.47 3.75 -18.58
C GLY A 59 8.60 2.33 -19.18
N ARG A 60 8.31 1.29 -18.41
CA ARG A 60 8.33 -0.11 -18.84
C ARG A 60 6.96 -0.74 -18.74
N LYS A 61 6.63 -1.63 -19.69
CA LYS A 61 5.48 -2.53 -19.56
C LYS A 61 5.80 -3.61 -18.52
N ALA A 62 5.50 -3.31 -17.27
CA ALA A 62 5.79 -4.18 -16.14
C ALA A 62 4.78 -3.93 -15.00
N VAL A 63 4.78 -4.83 -14.06
CA VAL A 63 4.16 -4.58 -12.78
C VAL A 63 5.13 -3.75 -11.94
N VAL A 64 4.74 -2.52 -11.61
CA VAL A 64 5.56 -1.59 -10.85
C VAL A 64 5.26 -1.72 -9.37
N VAL A 65 6.31 -1.98 -8.59
CA VAL A 65 6.27 -2.00 -7.13
C VAL A 65 6.89 -0.70 -6.61
N SER A 66 6.16 0.07 -5.82
CA SER A 66 6.64 1.33 -5.24
C SER A 66 6.31 1.44 -3.74
N ILE A 67 7.19 2.06 -2.96
CA ILE A 67 6.95 2.44 -1.57
C ILE A 67 6.56 3.92 -1.54
N HIS A 68 5.40 4.25 -0.99
CA HIS A 68 4.89 5.61 -0.92
C HIS A 68 4.52 6.06 0.51
N MET A 69 4.59 5.16 1.48
CA MET A 69 4.41 5.48 2.89
C MET A 69 5.45 4.77 3.74
N LYS A 70 6.00 5.51 4.71
CA LYS A 70 6.85 5.01 5.77
C LYS A 70 6.26 5.45 7.11
N LYS A 71 6.02 4.48 7.99
CA LYS A 71 5.53 4.72 9.35
C LYS A 71 6.52 4.14 10.34
N GLU A 72 7.14 5.02 11.11
CA GLU A 72 8.19 4.69 12.05
C GLU A 72 7.60 4.47 13.44
N PHE A 73 7.82 3.29 14.00
CA PHE A 73 7.54 2.95 15.39
C PHE A 73 8.87 2.84 16.15
N PRO A 74 8.85 2.87 17.49
CA PRO A 74 10.06 2.70 18.29
C PRO A 74 10.81 1.38 18.01
N ASP A 75 10.07 0.31 17.70
CA ASP A 75 10.54 -1.06 17.54
C ASP A 75 10.05 -1.73 16.24
N ALA A 76 9.50 -0.98 15.30
CA ALA A 76 9.03 -1.52 14.04
C ALA A 76 9.08 -0.50 12.90
N CYS A 77 9.24 -1.00 11.68
CA CYS A 77 9.15 -0.23 10.44
C CYS A 77 8.00 -0.74 9.59
N MET A 78 6.97 0.08 9.39
CA MET A 78 5.87 -0.22 8.49
C MET A 78 6.02 0.56 7.18
N LEU A 79 5.89 -0.14 6.07
CA LEU A 79 5.96 0.42 4.71
C LEU A 79 4.63 0.22 4.00
N GLY A 80 4.09 1.29 3.45
CA GLY A 80 2.95 1.24 2.54
C GLY A 80 3.43 1.16 1.09
N MET A 81 2.95 0.15 0.39
CA MET A 81 3.36 -0.18 -0.96
C MET A 81 2.19 -0.11 -1.92
N THR A 82 2.46 0.34 -3.13
CA THR A 82 1.56 0.24 -4.26
C THR A 82 2.14 -0.73 -5.28
N PHE A 83 1.29 -1.54 -5.82
CA PHE A 83 1.55 -2.49 -6.89
C PHE A 83 0.67 -2.10 -8.07
N THR A 84 1.25 -1.64 -9.18
CA THR A 84 0.53 -1.17 -10.35
C THR A 84 0.80 -2.06 -11.54
N ASN A 85 -0.26 -2.58 -12.17
CA ASN A 85 -0.13 -3.43 -13.35
C ASN A 85 -0.10 -2.57 -14.63
N ASN A 86 1.09 -2.34 -15.18
CA ASN A 86 1.29 -1.66 -16.48
C ASN A 86 1.45 -2.64 -17.65
N LEU A 87 1.15 -3.93 -17.43
CA LEU A 87 1.02 -4.90 -18.53
C LEU A 87 -0.31 -4.71 -19.24
N ASP A 88 -0.37 -5.10 -20.52
CA ASP A 88 -1.63 -5.12 -21.29
C ASP A 88 -2.52 -6.33 -20.92
N ILE A 89 -2.07 -7.19 -20.03
CA ILE A 89 -2.73 -8.41 -19.61
C ILE A 89 -2.99 -8.39 -18.10
N LYS A 90 -3.99 -9.15 -17.69
CA LYS A 90 -4.36 -9.30 -16.29
C LYS A 90 -3.31 -10.12 -15.53
N VAL A 91 -2.99 -9.68 -14.33
CA VAL A 91 -2.23 -10.46 -13.35
C VAL A 91 -3.22 -11.20 -12.46
N THR A 92 -3.40 -12.48 -12.72
CA THR A 92 -4.31 -13.33 -11.93
C THR A 92 -3.72 -13.65 -10.56
N ASN A 93 -2.42 -13.88 -10.50
CA ASN A 93 -1.69 -14.04 -9.24
C ASN A 93 -0.23 -13.64 -9.41
N LEU A 94 0.33 -12.93 -8.45
CA LEU A 94 1.76 -12.64 -8.39
C LEU A 94 2.18 -12.52 -6.93
N SER A 95 3.15 -13.34 -6.55
CA SER A 95 3.79 -13.26 -5.23
C SER A 95 5.04 -12.40 -5.33
N ILE A 96 5.20 -11.47 -4.41
CA ILE A 96 6.40 -10.64 -4.28
C ILE A 96 6.98 -10.85 -2.88
N ARG A 97 8.24 -11.17 -2.80
CA ARG A 97 9.00 -11.22 -1.54
C ARG A 97 9.79 -9.94 -1.37
N LEU A 98 9.59 -9.32 -0.24
CA LEU A 98 10.26 -8.12 0.22
C LEU A 98 11.22 -8.51 1.33
N THR A 99 12.48 -8.21 1.15
CA THR A 99 13.52 -8.51 2.13
C THR A 99 14.13 -7.21 2.61
N ALA A 100 14.07 -6.95 3.91
CA ALA A 100 14.81 -5.86 4.52
C ALA A 100 16.28 -6.24 4.63
N TYR A 101 17.15 -5.36 4.15
CA TYR A 101 18.59 -5.45 4.30
C TYR A 101 19.09 -4.33 5.19
N ILE A 102 19.97 -4.66 6.11
CA ILE A 102 20.66 -3.72 6.98
C ILE A 102 22.09 -3.48 6.49
N LYS A 103 22.78 -2.53 7.11
CA LYS A 103 24.15 -2.14 6.79
C LYS A 103 25.04 -3.36 6.55
N GLY A 104 25.87 -3.29 5.51
CA GLY A 104 26.72 -4.41 5.12
C GLY A 104 26.05 -5.49 4.27
N ASN A 105 24.89 -5.18 3.69
CA ASN A 105 24.12 -6.11 2.83
C ASN A 105 23.66 -7.38 3.57
N VAL A 106 23.43 -7.25 4.88
CA VAL A 106 22.96 -8.36 5.72
C VAL A 106 21.44 -8.45 5.63
N LYS A 107 20.95 -9.64 5.29
CA LYS A 107 19.51 -9.93 5.29
C LYS A 107 18.98 -9.92 6.72
N TYR A 108 17.97 -9.09 6.99
CA TYR A 108 17.31 -9.03 8.28
C TYR A 108 16.07 -9.92 8.34
N ASP A 109 15.05 -9.61 7.54
CA ASP A 109 13.78 -10.34 7.51
C ASP A 109 13.15 -10.29 6.12
N SER A 110 12.21 -11.18 5.86
CA SER A 110 11.52 -11.27 4.56
C SER A 110 10.03 -11.49 4.71
N ILE A 111 9.26 -10.70 4.01
CA ILE A 111 7.79 -10.76 3.99
C ILE A 111 7.32 -11.00 2.56
N THR A 112 6.45 -11.98 2.35
CA THR A 112 5.83 -12.23 1.05
C THR A 112 4.43 -11.63 1.03
N ARG A 113 4.08 -10.96 -0.08
CA ARG A 113 2.73 -10.46 -0.36
C ARG A 113 2.23 -10.97 -1.69
N ASN A 114 0.96 -11.34 -1.71
CA ASN A 114 0.29 -11.80 -2.91
C ASN A 114 -0.61 -10.70 -3.45
N PHE A 115 -0.60 -10.54 -4.77
CA PHE A 115 -1.46 -9.66 -5.53
C PHE A 115 -2.28 -10.52 -6.48
N THR A 116 -3.59 -10.36 -6.45
CA THR A 116 -4.51 -11.21 -7.20
C THR A 116 -5.50 -10.37 -7.98
N GLU A 117 -5.85 -10.86 -9.18
CA GLU A 117 -6.93 -10.27 -9.99
C GLU A 117 -6.68 -8.79 -10.36
N VAL A 118 -5.42 -8.41 -10.60
CA VAL A 118 -5.05 -7.02 -10.94
C VAL A 118 -5.18 -6.81 -12.45
N LYS A 119 -6.15 -6.00 -12.85
CA LYS A 119 -6.38 -5.66 -14.26
C LYS A 119 -5.31 -4.71 -14.79
N PRO A 120 -5.14 -4.58 -16.14
CA PRO A 120 -4.31 -3.54 -16.71
C PRO A 120 -4.63 -2.15 -16.13
N THR A 121 -3.62 -1.37 -15.82
CA THR A 121 -3.67 -0.03 -15.22
C THR A 121 -4.18 0.04 -13.77
N GLU A 122 -4.62 -1.08 -13.19
CA GLU A 122 -5.10 -1.13 -11.82
C GLU A 122 -3.94 -1.17 -10.82
N SER A 123 -4.18 -0.56 -9.65
CA SER A 123 -3.23 -0.56 -8.54
C SER A 123 -3.84 -1.20 -7.30
N GLN A 124 -3.05 -1.99 -6.60
CA GLN A 124 -3.38 -2.53 -5.27
C GLN A 124 -2.40 -2.02 -4.22
N TYR A 125 -2.94 -1.71 -3.05
CA TYR A 125 -2.17 -1.26 -1.89
C TYR A 125 -1.97 -2.40 -0.90
N ARG A 126 -0.76 -2.46 -0.31
CA ARG A 126 -0.45 -3.38 0.80
C ARG A 126 0.47 -2.70 1.81
N GLU A 127 0.33 -3.09 3.06
CA GLU A 127 1.25 -2.72 4.12
C GLU A 127 2.13 -3.92 4.50
N VAL A 128 3.38 -3.63 4.81
CA VAL A 128 4.35 -4.59 5.34
C VAL A 128 5.00 -4.00 6.58
N THR A 129 5.15 -4.81 7.62
CA THR A 129 5.76 -4.37 8.88
C THR A 129 6.92 -5.29 9.21
N PHE A 130 8.11 -4.71 9.29
CA PHE A 130 9.29 -5.36 9.84
C PHE A 130 9.35 -5.06 11.33
N MET A 131 9.28 -6.12 12.14
CA MET A 131 9.28 -6.03 13.59
C MET A 131 10.71 -5.98 14.14
N GLN A 132 10.89 -5.40 15.34
CA GLN A 132 12.15 -5.29 16.06
C GLN A 132 13.27 -4.59 15.27
N ILE A 133 12.91 -3.69 14.36
CA ILE A 133 13.84 -2.87 13.60
C ILE A 133 13.21 -1.51 13.31
N ARG A 134 13.99 -0.43 13.45
CA ARG A 134 13.55 0.90 13.07
C ARG A 134 13.78 1.14 11.58
N CYS A 135 12.97 2.01 10.97
CA CYS A 135 13.09 2.28 9.54
C CYS A 135 14.47 2.84 9.10
N ASN A 136 15.15 3.57 9.98
CA ASN A 136 16.47 4.13 9.71
C ASN A 136 17.60 3.09 9.80
N GLU A 137 17.34 1.89 10.28
CA GLU A 137 18.30 0.77 10.34
C GLU A 137 18.23 -0.08 9.06
N ILE A 138 17.14 0.08 8.27
CA ILE A 138 17.00 -0.59 6.98
C ILE A 138 17.75 0.22 5.92
N ASP A 139 18.75 -0.41 5.30
CA ASP A 139 19.55 0.17 4.23
C ASP A 139 18.76 0.20 2.90
N TYR A 140 18.18 -0.94 2.54
CA TYR A 140 17.29 -1.03 1.37
C TYR A 140 16.31 -2.21 1.49
N ILE A 141 15.27 -2.19 0.66
CA ILE A 141 14.33 -3.29 0.47
C ILE A 141 14.66 -4.03 -0.82
N GLY A 142 15.03 -5.29 -0.69
CA GLY A 142 15.21 -6.20 -1.83
C GLY A 142 13.87 -6.78 -2.27
N VAL A 143 13.59 -6.71 -3.57
CA VAL A 143 12.37 -7.25 -4.18
C VAL A 143 12.74 -8.46 -5.02
N THR A 144 12.14 -9.61 -4.70
CA THR A 144 12.34 -10.86 -5.43
C THR A 144 11.00 -11.49 -5.80
N ASP A 145 11.03 -12.30 -6.83
CA ASP A 145 9.93 -13.18 -7.21
C ASP A 145 10.17 -14.58 -6.62
N PRO A 146 9.38 -15.02 -5.64
CA PRO A 146 9.50 -16.35 -5.06
C PRO A 146 8.89 -17.46 -5.93
N GLY A 147 8.44 -17.16 -7.15
CA GLY A 147 7.60 -18.02 -7.98
C GLY A 147 6.11 -17.85 -7.65
N ARG A 148 5.27 -18.75 -8.14
CA ARG A 148 3.82 -18.74 -7.94
C ARG A 148 3.14 -17.54 -8.59
N CYS A 149 3.44 -17.27 -9.85
CA CYS A 149 2.70 -16.27 -10.62
C CYS A 149 1.80 -16.91 -11.69
N ALA A 150 0.71 -16.21 -11.97
CA ALA A 150 -0.17 -16.46 -13.10
C ALA A 150 -0.42 -15.12 -13.78
N ILE A 151 0.17 -14.93 -14.95
CA ILE A 151 0.13 -13.69 -15.72
C ILE A 151 -0.23 -14.05 -17.16
N GLY A 152 -1.38 -13.54 -17.63
CA GLY A 152 -1.94 -13.97 -18.91
C GLY A 152 -2.37 -15.44 -18.90
N GLU A 153 -2.35 -16.07 -20.06
CA GLU A 153 -2.77 -17.47 -20.26
C GLU A 153 -1.60 -18.46 -20.13
N ASP A 154 -0.36 -17.99 -20.40
CA ASP A 154 0.82 -18.85 -20.53
C ASP A 154 1.49 -19.23 -19.21
N MET A 155 1.21 -18.50 -18.14
CA MET A 155 1.89 -18.68 -16.85
C MET A 155 0.93 -19.19 -15.77
N ASN A 156 1.27 -20.34 -15.19
CA ASN A 156 0.48 -20.98 -14.14
C ASN A 156 1.25 -20.96 -12.80
N ARG A 157 0.60 -20.54 -11.74
CA ARG A 157 1.17 -20.45 -10.39
C ARG A 157 1.70 -21.78 -9.82
N PHE A 158 1.29 -22.91 -10.37
CA PHE A 158 1.72 -24.23 -9.92
C PHE A 158 2.98 -24.73 -10.63
N THR A 159 3.29 -24.15 -11.79
CA THR A 159 4.43 -24.56 -12.63
C THR A 159 5.55 -23.53 -12.66
N THR A 160 5.28 -22.29 -12.25
CA THR A 160 6.30 -21.23 -12.22
C THR A 160 7.29 -21.42 -11.08
N GLN A 161 8.57 -21.33 -11.43
CA GLN A 161 9.69 -21.41 -10.51
C GLN A 161 10.10 -20.01 -9.99
N PRO A 162 10.85 -19.93 -8.87
CA PRO A 162 11.42 -18.67 -8.42
C PRO A 162 12.23 -17.97 -9.51
N GLY A 163 11.89 -16.71 -9.79
CA GLY A 163 12.53 -15.88 -10.81
C GLY A 163 11.84 -15.84 -12.17
N ASP A 164 10.93 -16.77 -12.49
CA ASP A 164 10.21 -16.80 -13.78
C ASP A 164 9.39 -15.54 -14.04
N CYS A 165 8.80 -14.98 -12.97
CA CYS A 165 7.97 -13.81 -13.05
C CYS A 165 8.75 -12.50 -12.91
N ALA A 166 10.03 -12.58 -12.55
CA ALA A 166 10.85 -11.41 -12.35
C ALA A 166 10.91 -10.49 -13.56
N LYS A 167 10.83 -11.02 -14.79
CA LYS A 167 10.82 -10.23 -16.03
C LYS A 167 9.63 -9.27 -16.12
N PHE A 168 8.51 -9.59 -15.45
CA PHE A 168 7.30 -8.78 -15.45
C PHE A 168 7.26 -7.77 -14.30
N VAL A 169 8.21 -7.82 -13.37
CA VAL A 169 8.25 -6.94 -12.20
C VAL A 169 9.32 -5.87 -12.38
N ASP A 170 8.95 -4.64 -12.13
CA ASP A 170 9.89 -3.51 -12.02
C ASP A 170 9.74 -2.83 -10.66
N VAL A 171 10.77 -2.09 -10.25
CA VAL A 171 10.85 -1.46 -8.95
C VAL A 171 11.08 0.04 -9.13
N ALA A 172 10.13 0.82 -8.64
CA ALA A 172 10.26 2.27 -8.64
C ALA A 172 11.14 2.74 -7.48
N GLN A 173 11.98 3.73 -7.73
CA GLN A 173 12.76 4.37 -6.69
C GLN A 173 11.85 5.19 -5.76
N SER A 174 12.13 5.14 -4.46
CA SER A 174 11.41 5.89 -3.45
C SER A 174 12.36 6.73 -2.60
N PRO A 175 12.04 7.99 -2.30
CA PRO A 175 12.84 8.80 -1.38
C PRO A 175 12.72 8.36 0.08
N LEU A 176 11.80 7.45 0.39
CA LEU A 176 11.53 6.98 1.76
C LEU A 176 12.50 5.89 2.20
N ILE A 177 12.74 4.92 1.32
CA ILE A 177 13.69 3.80 1.49
C ILE A 177 14.08 3.34 0.08
N GLU A 178 15.34 3.07 -0.13
CA GLU A 178 15.82 2.52 -1.41
C GLU A 178 15.20 1.14 -1.67
N MET A 179 14.84 0.89 -2.93
CA MET A 179 14.34 -0.40 -3.38
C MET A 179 15.26 -0.97 -4.45
N ARG A 180 15.57 -2.25 -4.34
CA ARG A 180 16.42 -2.97 -5.32
C ARG A 180 15.74 -4.23 -5.80
N LYS A 181 15.70 -4.44 -7.10
CA LYS A 181 15.32 -5.74 -7.67
C LYS A 181 16.49 -6.70 -7.52
N ILE A 182 16.29 -7.77 -6.77
CA ILE A 182 17.33 -8.77 -6.51
C ILE A 182 17.11 -9.96 -7.46
N LYS A 183 18.15 -10.31 -8.20
CA LYS A 183 18.14 -11.55 -8.99
C LYS A 183 18.21 -12.74 -8.05
N GLN A 184 17.28 -13.65 -8.18
CA GLN A 184 17.31 -14.89 -7.42
C GLN A 184 18.33 -15.84 -8.08
N ALA A 185 19.19 -16.46 -7.27
CA ALA A 185 20.04 -17.52 -7.74
C ALA A 185 19.16 -18.71 -8.18
N PRO A 186 19.50 -19.41 -9.27
CA PRO A 186 18.79 -20.62 -9.64
C PRO A 186 18.82 -21.61 -8.46
N PRO A 187 17.75 -22.40 -8.27
CA PRO A 187 17.76 -23.43 -7.25
C PRO A 187 18.96 -24.36 -7.48
N PRO A 188 19.59 -24.86 -6.41
CA PRO A 188 20.65 -25.85 -6.55
C PRO A 188 20.12 -27.05 -7.34
N PRO A 189 20.94 -27.67 -8.19
CA PRO A 189 20.51 -28.85 -8.93
C PRO A 189 20.00 -29.90 -7.94
N GLU A 190 18.86 -30.46 -8.27
CA GLU A 190 18.27 -31.53 -7.48
C GLU A 190 19.29 -32.69 -7.39
N PRO A 191 19.60 -33.22 -6.20
CA PRO A 191 20.57 -34.31 -6.08
C PRO A 191 20.05 -35.47 -6.92
N GLU A 192 20.90 -35.92 -7.86
CA GLU A 192 20.62 -37.14 -8.66
C GLU A 192 20.36 -38.29 -7.66
N VAL A 193 19.11 -38.73 -7.63
CA VAL A 193 18.75 -39.95 -6.92
C VAL A 193 19.37 -41.12 -7.69
N VAL A 194 20.57 -41.53 -7.30
CA VAL A 194 21.15 -42.78 -7.78
C VAL A 194 20.29 -43.88 -7.14
N LEU A 195 19.36 -44.38 -7.92
CA LEU A 195 18.62 -45.61 -7.59
C LEU A 195 19.60 -46.76 -7.53
N PRO A 196 19.55 -47.61 -6.50
CA PRO A 196 20.41 -48.77 -6.33
C PRO A 196 20.16 -49.85 -7.40
#